data_1f071878b9eee2eee1f16678db41cc39
#
_entry.id   1f071878b9eee2eee1f16678db41cc39
#
_cell.length_a   1.000
_cell.length_b   1.000
_cell.length_c   1.000
_cell.angle_alpha   90.00
_cell.angle_beta   90.00
_cell.angle_gamma   90.00
#
_symmetry.space_group_name_H-M   'P 1'
#
loop_
_entity.id
_entity.type
_entity.pdbx_description
1 polymer ?
#
loop_
_entity_poly.entity_id
_entity_poly.type
_entity_poly.pdbx_seq_one_letter_code
_entity_poly.pdbx_strand_id
1 'polypeptide(L)'
;MSYSVTIPDVEYFDRNIPCQTACPIHTECGRYVQAIGISRDEEAYMILRAPNPFAYVLGRICAHPCEDNCRRGKIDEPIAICALKRYATDRHNLGTGHDPIRKVLPPAPKRDKRVAIVGAGVCGLTCAHDLALLGYTVEVFESAPVPGGMLYLGIPHFRLPREIIKMEVDSILSLGVKLHTRVTVGRDISFADLREKFDSVLLATGLNKGRELSIPGSHLSGVFNGIDFLINVNLGFEIELGKRVVVVGGGNVAIDVARSAVRLVQEAADLAALDGDGPHLQPAFDAARMARRSGAEQVALVSLESRAQMPAWKGEVEEAEHEGIAVDNSWGPKEIVGENGVVTGLKVRKCVSVFDENGRFNPAFSDEEKIIPCESVILAIGQQADLSYIGSGDGVQISPRGILKINEDLSTTAPGVFAGGDVAFGPRILVEAVANGHRAARSIHVYLSGKTSATVRRRFRILPNWKMPEGFLTTPRQKMPVLPSNRRIGIAEVELGFHEEQGRAEGLRCLNCQVNTIFDGSKCILCAGCVDVCPEHCLRLVDLAQVSGDERYDALIQKRYGSPAAELNAGQAGAIIKNEEKCIRCGLCADRCPTGAITMEALERQEREVFD
;
A
#
# COMPACT_ATOMS: atom_id res chain seq x y z
N MET A 1 -1.35 -43.73 -3.53
CA MET A 1 -1.20 -42.30 -3.11
C MET A 1 -2.51 -41.91 -2.48
N SER A 2 -2.49 -41.27 -1.31
CA SER A 2 -3.66 -40.70 -0.70
C SER A 2 -3.78 -39.20 -1.07
N TYR A 3 -4.98 -38.73 -1.33
CA TYR A 3 -5.26 -37.33 -1.66
C TYR A 3 -6.04 -36.70 -0.51
N SER A 4 -5.58 -35.55 -0.03
CA SER A 4 -6.33 -34.74 0.92
C SER A 4 -7.06 -33.63 0.18
N VAL A 5 -8.37 -33.47 0.45
CA VAL A 5 -9.23 -32.49 -0.20
C VAL A 5 -9.98 -31.67 0.83
N THR A 6 -10.36 -30.45 0.44
CA THR A 6 -11.26 -29.58 1.20
C THR A 6 -12.46 -29.27 0.34
N ILE A 7 -13.67 -29.41 0.88
CA ILE A 7 -14.89 -29.00 0.17
C ILE A 7 -14.95 -27.46 0.17
N PRO A 8 -14.86 -26.84 -1.01
CA PRO A 8 -14.83 -25.39 -1.10
C PRO A 8 -16.16 -24.75 -0.67
N ASP A 9 -16.07 -23.70 0.12
CA ASP A 9 -17.15 -22.78 0.44
C ASP A 9 -16.87 -21.40 -0.15
N VAL A 10 -17.74 -20.44 0.11
CA VAL A 10 -17.57 -19.05 -0.37
C VAL A 10 -16.27 -18.43 0.17
N GLU A 11 -15.91 -18.73 1.42
CA GLU A 11 -14.67 -18.21 2.03
C GLU A 11 -13.42 -18.83 1.40
N TYR A 12 -13.48 -20.11 1.05
CA TYR A 12 -12.42 -20.78 0.29
C TYR A 12 -12.16 -20.06 -1.03
N PHE A 13 -13.22 -19.78 -1.80
CA PHE A 13 -13.08 -19.10 -3.09
C PHE A 13 -12.58 -17.66 -2.95
N ASP A 14 -13.02 -16.93 -1.92
CA ASP A 14 -12.54 -15.58 -1.62
C ASP A 14 -11.04 -15.57 -1.31
N ARG A 15 -10.58 -16.50 -0.47
CA ARG A 15 -9.16 -16.68 -0.15
C ARG A 15 -8.32 -17.10 -1.37
N ASN A 16 -8.93 -17.73 -2.37
CA ASN A 16 -8.26 -18.12 -3.61
C ASN A 16 -8.14 -17.00 -4.66
N ILE A 17 -8.46 -15.76 -4.30
CA ILE A 17 -8.17 -14.57 -5.10
C ILE A 17 -6.96 -13.85 -4.47
N PRO A 18 -5.70 -14.29 -4.72
CA PRO A 18 -4.55 -13.88 -3.91
C PRO A 18 -4.29 -12.38 -3.91
N CYS A 19 -4.49 -11.70 -5.03
CA CYS A 19 -4.31 -10.25 -5.13
C CYS A 19 -5.33 -9.45 -4.30
N GLN A 20 -6.57 -9.96 -4.17
CA GLN A 20 -7.61 -9.34 -3.35
C GLN A 20 -7.37 -9.62 -1.86
N THR A 21 -6.99 -10.85 -1.52
CA THR A 21 -6.72 -11.26 -0.13
C THR A 21 -5.49 -10.55 0.44
N ALA A 22 -4.45 -10.38 -0.38
CA ALA A 22 -3.24 -9.66 0.03
C ALA A 22 -3.43 -8.14 0.13
N CYS A 23 -4.47 -7.58 -0.48
CA CYS A 23 -4.76 -6.15 -0.40
C CYS A 23 -5.46 -5.83 0.94
N PRO A 24 -4.88 -4.97 1.81
CA PRO A 24 -5.49 -4.62 3.11
C PRO A 24 -6.90 -4.03 3.04
N ILE A 25 -7.25 -3.41 1.90
CA ILE A 25 -8.60 -2.88 1.64
C ILE A 25 -9.43 -3.79 0.72
N HIS A 26 -8.92 -5.00 0.46
CA HIS A 26 -9.60 -6.03 -0.34
C HIS A 26 -10.14 -5.53 -1.69
N THR A 27 -9.40 -4.65 -2.38
CA THR A 27 -9.79 -4.19 -3.73
C THR A 27 -9.92 -5.38 -4.67
N GLU A 28 -11.00 -5.43 -5.45
CA GLU A 28 -11.25 -6.48 -6.44
C GLU A 28 -10.31 -6.32 -7.66
N CYS A 29 -9.00 -6.54 -7.42
CA CYS A 29 -7.95 -6.28 -8.40
C CYS A 29 -8.18 -7.00 -9.73
N GLY A 30 -8.55 -8.29 -9.70
CA GLY A 30 -8.80 -9.06 -10.91
C GLY A 30 -9.92 -8.46 -11.76
N ARG A 31 -10.96 -7.91 -11.14
CA ARG A 31 -12.09 -7.31 -11.87
C ARG A 31 -11.71 -6.02 -12.59
N TYR A 32 -11.04 -5.07 -11.91
CA TYR A 32 -10.67 -3.84 -12.62
C TYR A 32 -9.57 -4.07 -13.65
N VAL A 33 -8.64 -5.00 -13.40
CA VAL A 33 -7.61 -5.40 -14.38
C VAL A 33 -8.26 -5.99 -15.62
N GLN A 34 -9.23 -6.90 -15.46
CA GLN A 34 -10.01 -7.44 -16.57
C GLN A 34 -10.77 -6.34 -17.32
N ALA A 35 -11.44 -5.43 -16.61
CA ALA A 35 -12.18 -4.34 -17.22
C ALA A 35 -11.27 -3.45 -18.09
N ILE A 36 -10.03 -3.15 -17.65
CA ILE A 36 -9.02 -2.45 -18.46
C ILE A 36 -8.71 -3.26 -19.72
N GLY A 37 -8.42 -4.56 -19.58
CA GLY A 37 -8.09 -5.43 -20.72
C GLY A 37 -9.15 -5.44 -21.82
N ILE A 38 -10.43 -5.35 -21.47
CA ILE A 38 -11.57 -5.34 -22.40
C ILE A 38 -12.14 -3.94 -22.67
N SER A 39 -11.35 -2.88 -22.43
CA SER A 39 -11.70 -1.47 -22.74
C SER A 39 -12.91 -0.90 -22.00
N ARG A 40 -13.15 -1.37 -20.75
CA ARG A 40 -14.19 -0.83 -19.85
C ARG A 40 -13.57 0.04 -18.76
N ASP A 41 -12.95 1.15 -19.16
CA ASP A 41 -12.16 1.99 -18.25
C ASP A 41 -12.99 2.63 -17.13
N GLU A 42 -14.23 3.05 -17.41
CA GLU A 42 -15.16 3.59 -16.42
C GLU A 42 -15.50 2.54 -15.35
N GLU A 43 -15.80 1.29 -15.77
CA GLU A 43 -16.06 0.18 -14.84
C GLU A 43 -14.81 -0.11 -14.00
N ALA A 44 -13.62 -0.11 -14.61
CA ALA A 44 -12.37 -0.29 -13.88
C ALA A 44 -12.16 0.79 -12.82
N TYR A 45 -12.38 2.05 -13.17
CA TYR A 45 -12.29 3.18 -12.23
C TYR A 45 -13.26 3.00 -11.06
N MET A 46 -14.52 2.69 -11.31
CA MET A 46 -15.53 2.50 -10.27
C MET A 46 -15.16 1.39 -9.29
N ILE A 47 -14.68 0.26 -9.81
CA ILE A 47 -14.26 -0.89 -8.97
C ILE A 47 -13.09 -0.52 -8.06
N LEU A 48 -12.08 0.17 -8.59
CA LEU A 48 -10.89 0.51 -7.80
C LEU A 48 -11.12 1.69 -6.86
N ARG A 49 -12.00 2.64 -7.21
CA ARG A 49 -12.28 3.86 -6.45
C ARG A 49 -13.21 3.62 -5.27
N ALA A 50 -14.20 2.72 -5.42
CA ALA A 50 -15.21 2.45 -4.39
C ALA A 50 -14.62 2.14 -3.00
N PRO A 51 -13.64 1.21 -2.86
CA PRO A 51 -13.02 0.90 -1.57
C PRO A 51 -11.83 1.80 -1.24
N ASN A 52 -11.54 2.86 -2.02
CA ASN A 52 -10.24 3.53 -1.91
C ASN A 52 -10.33 5.05 -2.19
N PRO A 53 -10.43 5.89 -1.15
CA PRO A 53 -10.43 7.34 -1.33
C PRO A 53 -9.09 7.92 -1.82
N PHE A 54 -8.00 7.12 -1.82
CA PHE A 54 -6.66 7.46 -2.29
C PHE A 54 -6.22 6.61 -3.49
N ALA A 55 -7.12 6.40 -4.46
CA ALA A 55 -6.86 5.53 -5.60
C ALA A 55 -5.77 6.05 -6.54
N TYR A 56 -5.70 7.36 -6.78
CA TYR A 56 -4.66 8.01 -7.61
C TYR A 56 -3.29 7.98 -6.93
N VAL A 57 -3.25 8.28 -5.63
CA VAL A 57 -2.04 8.17 -4.81
C VAL A 57 -1.52 6.73 -4.81
N LEU A 58 -2.40 5.75 -4.51
CA LEU A 58 -2.01 4.34 -4.47
C LEU A 58 -1.74 3.72 -5.85
N GLY A 59 -2.09 4.40 -6.93
CA GLY A 59 -1.65 4.06 -8.28
C GLY A 59 -0.18 4.41 -8.55
N ARG A 60 0.42 5.29 -7.71
CA ARG A 60 1.81 5.76 -7.85
C ARG A 60 2.76 5.17 -6.82
N ILE A 61 2.34 5.08 -5.57
CA ILE A 61 3.25 4.79 -4.45
C ILE A 61 2.80 3.62 -3.57
N CYS A 62 1.93 2.74 -4.05
CA CYS A 62 1.57 1.53 -3.31
C CYS A 62 2.75 0.56 -3.28
N ALA A 63 3.00 -0.08 -2.13
CA ALA A 63 3.94 -1.20 -2.01
C ALA A 63 3.44 -2.51 -2.66
N HIS A 64 2.30 -2.48 -3.33
CA HIS A 64 1.62 -3.51 -4.15
C HIS A 64 1.73 -4.97 -3.65
N PRO A 65 1.33 -5.29 -2.40
CA PRO A 65 1.34 -6.67 -1.90
C PRO A 65 0.47 -7.62 -2.74
N CYS A 66 -0.44 -7.06 -3.53
CA CYS A 66 -1.25 -7.79 -4.51
C CYS A 66 -0.42 -8.37 -5.68
N GLU A 67 0.67 -7.69 -6.10
CA GLU A 67 1.58 -8.18 -7.13
C GLU A 67 2.46 -9.31 -6.59
N ASP A 68 3.00 -9.16 -5.38
CA ASP A 68 3.84 -10.18 -4.72
C ASP A 68 3.09 -11.50 -4.54
N ASN A 69 1.77 -11.44 -4.36
CA ASN A 69 0.91 -12.60 -4.20
C ASN A 69 0.18 -13.00 -5.50
N CYS A 70 0.47 -12.38 -6.63
CA CYS A 70 -0.20 -12.65 -7.88
C CYS A 70 0.11 -14.06 -8.39
N ARG A 71 -0.94 -14.88 -8.62
CA ARG A 71 -0.79 -16.25 -9.14
C ARG A 71 -0.09 -16.30 -10.50
N ARG A 72 -0.21 -15.26 -11.32
CA ARG A 72 0.48 -15.16 -12.59
C ARG A 72 2.01 -15.24 -12.43
N GLY A 73 2.57 -14.77 -11.32
CA GLY A 73 3.99 -14.88 -10.98
C GLY A 73 4.51 -16.33 -10.85
N LYS A 74 3.60 -17.33 -10.78
CA LYS A 74 3.99 -18.76 -10.83
C LYS A 74 4.15 -19.30 -12.26
N ILE A 75 3.72 -18.53 -13.27
CA ILE A 75 3.81 -18.90 -14.70
C ILE A 75 4.96 -18.16 -15.35
N ASP A 76 4.96 -16.84 -15.24
CA ASP A 76 5.99 -15.94 -15.78
C ASP A 76 6.28 -14.81 -14.79
N GLU A 77 5.62 -13.66 -14.95
CA GLU A 77 5.75 -12.48 -14.08
C GLU A 77 4.38 -12.03 -13.59
N PRO A 78 4.26 -11.52 -12.34
CA PRO A 78 2.99 -11.03 -11.82
C PRO A 78 2.41 -9.92 -12.71
N ILE A 79 1.11 -9.70 -12.61
CA ILE A 79 0.44 -8.57 -13.28
C ILE A 79 0.92 -7.26 -12.65
N ALA A 80 1.21 -6.24 -13.46
CA ALA A 80 1.57 -4.90 -13.01
C ALA A 80 0.31 -4.14 -12.51
N ILE A 81 -0.23 -4.60 -11.39
CA ILE A 81 -1.54 -4.18 -10.84
C ILE A 81 -1.51 -2.70 -10.42
N CYS A 82 -0.39 -2.24 -9.84
CA CYS A 82 -0.22 -0.84 -9.44
C CYS A 82 -0.21 0.09 -10.67
N ALA A 83 0.54 -0.29 -11.70
CA ALA A 83 0.59 0.44 -12.96
C ALA A 83 -0.79 0.52 -13.65
N LEU A 84 -1.56 -0.58 -13.62
CA LEU A 84 -2.93 -0.60 -14.14
C LEU A 84 -3.89 0.24 -13.31
N LYS A 85 -3.71 0.31 -11.98
CA LYS A 85 -4.46 1.24 -11.13
C LYS A 85 -4.20 2.68 -11.54
N ARG A 86 -2.92 3.06 -11.70
CA ARG A 86 -2.52 4.38 -12.20
C ARG A 86 -3.13 4.66 -13.58
N TYR A 87 -3.02 3.71 -14.51
CA TYR A 87 -3.61 3.83 -15.84
C TYR A 87 -5.10 4.18 -15.78
N ALA A 88 -5.89 3.45 -14.99
CA ALA A 88 -7.32 3.69 -14.87
C ALA A 88 -7.64 5.03 -14.20
N THR A 89 -6.87 5.44 -13.18
CA THR A 89 -7.07 6.73 -12.51
C THR A 89 -6.67 7.90 -13.40
N ASP A 90 -5.52 7.86 -14.07
CA ASP A 90 -5.04 8.97 -14.90
C ASP A 90 -5.95 9.25 -16.11
N ARG A 91 -6.68 8.25 -16.60
CA ARG A 91 -7.67 8.41 -17.67
C ARG A 91 -9.01 8.99 -17.20
N HIS A 92 -9.25 8.98 -15.89
CA HIS A 92 -10.50 9.45 -15.30
C HIS A 92 -10.37 10.82 -14.71
N ASN A 93 -10.32 11.86 -15.17
CA ASN A 93 -10.03 13.21 -14.68
C ASN A 93 -10.88 13.64 -13.44
N LEU A 94 -10.47 13.23 -12.24
CA LEU A 94 -11.10 13.66 -10.98
C LEU A 94 -10.99 15.17 -10.74
N GLY A 95 -9.99 15.84 -11.33
CA GLY A 95 -9.74 17.27 -11.19
C GLY A 95 -10.87 18.19 -11.70
N THR A 96 -11.85 17.65 -12.45
CA THR A 96 -13.04 18.38 -12.87
C THR A 96 -14.08 18.55 -11.76
N GLY A 97 -13.83 18.05 -10.55
CA GLY A 97 -14.78 18.09 -9.42
C GLY A 97 -15.92 17.07 -9.53
N HIS A 98 -15.90 16.23 -10.56
CA HIS A 98 -16.91 15.19 -10.78
C HIS A 98 -16.36 13.81 -10.46
N ASP A 99 -16.65 13.30 -9.25
CA ASP A 99 -16.37 11.91 -8.89
C ASP A 99 -17.64 11.07 -9.10
N PRO A 100 -17.69 10.21 -10.15
CA PRO A 100 -18.88 9.42 -10.49
C PRO A 100 -19.28 8.44 -9.39
N ILE A 101 -18.36 8.04 -8.51
CA ILE A 101 -18.66 7.16 -7.37
C ILE A 101 -19.75 7.74 -6.48
N ARG A 102 -19.90 9.07 -6.42
CA ARG A 102 -20.91 9.75 -5.61
C ARG A 102 -22.33 9.52 -6.08
N LYS A 103 -22.52 9.18 -7.35
CA LYS A 103 -23.83 8.77 -7.89
C LYS A 103 -24.22 7.37 -7.40
N VAL A 104 -23.23 6.54 -7.12
CA VAL A 104 -23.42 5.13 -6.70
C VAL A 104 -23.41 4.99 -5.19
N LEU A 105 -22.59 5.82 -4.50
CA LEU A 105 -22.48 5.89 -3.05
C LEU A 105 -22.81 7.31 -2.56
N PRO A 106 -24.10 7.71 -2.56
CA PRO A 106 -24.49 9.01 -2.03
C PRO A 106 -24.32 9.02 -0.50
N PRO A 107 -23.99 10.17 0.09
CA PRO A 107 -23.94 10.30 1.54
C PRO A 107 -25.29 9.95 2.19
N ALA A 108 -25.24 9.31 3.35
CA ALA A 108 -26.41 9.05 4.18
C ALA A 108 -27.00 10.38 4.75
N PRO A 109 -28.27 10.38 5.20
CA PRO A 109 -28.83 11.52 5.91
C PRO A 109 -27.97 11.96 7.11
N LYS A 110 -27.96 13.27 7.39
CA LYS A 110 -27.18 13.84 8.49
C LYS A 110 -27.58 13.22 9.84
N ARG A 111 -26.57 12.94 10.64
CA ARG A 111 -26.68 12.45 12.03
C ARG A 111 -26.31 13.58 12.98
N ASP A 112 -26.98 13.64 14.14
CA ASP A 112 -26.70 14.59 15.20
C ASP A 112 -25.55 14.10 16.10
N LYS A 113 -24.40 13.87 15.48
CA LYS A 113 -23.17 13.43 16.16
C LYS A 113 -21.95 14.02 15.47
N ARG A 114 -20.98 14.45 16.28
CA ARG A 114 -19.76 15.13 15.85
C ARG A 114 -18.53 14.28 16.16
N VAL A 115 -17.64 14.16 15.20
CA VAL A 115 -16.37 13.42 15.36
C VAL A 115 -15.19 14.35 15.10
N ALA A 116 -14.23 14.37 16.02
CA ALA A 116 -12.94 15.02 15.83
C ALA A 116 -11.91 14.02 15.33
N ILE A 117 -11.08 14.42 14.37
CA ILE A 117 -9.95 13.62 13.89
C ILE A 117 -8.69 14.46 14.06
N VAL A 118 -7.69 13.91 14.76
CA VAL A 118 -6.39 14.54 14.97
C VAL A 118 -5.39 13.94 13.99
N GLY A 119 -5.00 14.74 12.99
CA GLY A 119 -4.10 14.38 11.90
C GLY A 119 -4.83 14.18 10.56
N ALA A 120 -4.45 14.99 9.56
CA ALA A 120 -4.94 14.92 8.19
C ALA A 120 -4.03 14.04 7.29
N GLY A 121 -3.48 12.97 7.84
CA GLY A 121 -2.81 11.90 7.09
C GLY A 121 -3.81 10.92 6.47
N VAL A 122 -3.30 9.90 5.79
CA VAL A 122 -4.12 8.92 5.05
C VAL A 122 -5.18 8.24 5.93
N CYS A 123 -4.80 7.78 7.12
CA CYS A 123 -5.73 7.13 8.04
C CYS A 123 -6.85 8.08 8.48
N GLY A 124 -6.48 9.30 8.91
CA GLY A 124 -7.45 10.30 9.36
C GLY A 124 -8.41 10.74 8.26
N LEU A 125 -7.89 11.02 7.07
CA LEU A 125 -8.70 11.45 5.92
C LEU A 125 -9.60 10.31 5.38
N THR A 126 -9.13 9.05 5.40
CA THR A 126 -9.99 7.89 5.04
C THR A 126 -11.13 7.74 6.04
N CYS A 127 -10.83 7.85 7.33
CA CYS A 127 -11.87 7.82 8.36
C CYS A 127 -12.86 8.98 8.21
N ALA A 128 -12.36 10.19 7.92
CA ALA A 128 -13.20 11.37 7.65
C ALA A 128 -14.14 11.15 6.45
N HIS A 129 -13.62 10.56 5.36
CA HIS A 129 -14.38 10.20 4.17
C HIS A 129 -15.56 9.28 4.53
N ASP A 130 -15.30 8.18 5.20
CA ASP A 130 -16.33 7.18 5.51
C ASP A 130 -17.36 7.72 6.50
N LEU A 131 -16.92 8.40 7.57
CA LEU A 131 -17.83 9.01 8.53
C LEU A 131 -18.72 10.10 7.91
N ALA A 132 -18.18 10.89 6.97
CA ALA A 132 -18.97 11.86 6.23
C ALA A 132 -20.00 11.18 5.32
N LEU A 133 -19.64 10.08 4.65
CA LEU A 133 -20.61 9.26 3.89
C LEU A 133 -21.70 8.66 4.79
N LEU A 134 -21.36 8.34 6.05
CA LEU A 134 -22.30 7.87 7.07
C LEU A 134 -23.19 8.98 7.68
N GLY A 135 -23.02 10.22 7.24
CA GLY A 135 -23.81 11.38 7.66
C GLY A 135 -23.34 12.05 8.95
N TYR A 136 -22.17 11.69 9.49
CA TYR A 136 -21.60 12.36 10.66
C TYR A 136 -21.02 13.74 10.33
N THR A 137 -21.04 14.66 11.30
CA THR A 137 -20.29 15.92 11.21
C THR A 137 -18.83 15.66 11.62
N VAL A 138 -17.90 15.85 10.68
CA VAL A 138 -16.48 15.54 10.88
C VAL A 138 -15.64 16.80 10.81
N GLU A 139 -14.77 16.99 11.82
CA GLU A 139 -13.77 18.06 11.85
C GLU A 139 -12.37 17.45 12.02
N VAL A 140 -11.44 17.80 11.13
CA VAL A 140 -10.06 17.31 11.09
C VAL A 140 -9.13 18.42 11.54
N PHE A 141 -8.25 18.14 12.49
CA PHE A 141 -7.25 19.07 13.04
C PHE A 141 -5.85 18.62 12.61
N GLU A 142 -5.16 19.48 11.86
CA GLU A 142 -3.84 19.22 11.27
C GLU A 142 -2.85 20.31 11.70
N SER A 143 -1.71 19.89 12.23
CA SER A 143 -0.64 20.79 12.66
C SER A 143 0.12 21.43 11.50
N ALA A 144 0.28 20.69 10.40
CA ALA A 144 0.94 21.18 9.20
C ALA A 144 0.09 22.23 8.46
N PRO A 145 0.72 23.08 7.62
CA PRO A 145 0.00 24.04 6.79
C PRO A 145 -0.82 23.37 5.67
N VAL A 146 -0.55 22.11 5.38
CA VAL A 146 -1.15 21.34 4.28
C VAL A 146 -1.64 19.98 4.76
N PRO A 147 -2.76 19.45 4.25
CA PRO A 147 -3.21 18.09 4.52
C PRO A 147 -2.44 17.06 3.69
N GLY A 148 -2.58 15.79 4.07
CA GLY A 148 -1.97 14.64 3.41
C GLY A 148 -0.94 13.93 4.27
N GLY A 149 -0.49 14.55 5.39
CA GLY A 149 0.53 13.97 6.27
C GLY A 149 1.79 13.59 5.49
N MET A 150 2.33 12.38 5.71
CA MET A 150 3.55 11.93 5.03
C MET A 150 3.44 11.80 3.51
N LEU A 151 2.25 11.76 2.92
CA LEU A 151 2.09 11.86 1.46
C LEU A 151 2.65 13.19 0.93
N TYR A 152 2.35 14.27 1.64
CA TYR A 152 2.79 15.61 1.25
C TYR A 152 4.16 15.94 1.84
N LEU A 153 4.38 15.62 3.11
CA LEU A 153 5.55 16.07 3.87
C LEU A 153 6.77 15.16 3.67
N GLY A 154 6.55 13.85 3.51
CA GLY A 154 7.62 12.86 3.46
C GLY A 154 7.96 12.34 2.07
N ILE A 155 6.96 12.12 1.20
CA ILE A 155 7.20 11.56 -0.12
C ILE A 155 7.64 12.66 -1.09
N PRO A 156 8.76 12.48 -1.83
CA PRO A 156 9.22 13.47 -2.78
C PRO A 156 8.25 13.74 -3.92
N HIS A 157 8.22 14.98 -4.43
CA HIS A 157 7.31 15.40 -5.49
C HIS A 157 7.47 14.57 -6.78
N PHE A 158 8.69 14.20 -7.13
CA PHE A 158 8.99 13.41 -8.34
C PHE A 158 8.43 11.96 -8.30
N ARG A 159 8.02 11.48 -7.12
CA ARG A 159 7.30 10.21 -6.93
C ARG A 159 5.80 10.41 -6.83
N LEU A 160 5.37 11.50 -6.20
CA LEU A 160 3.97 11.81 -5.97
C LEU A 160 3.69 13.31 -6.17
N PRO A 161 3.20 13.72 -7.35
CA PRO A 161 2.85 15.11 -7.62
C PRO A 161 1.81 15.66 -6.62
N ARG A 162 1.99 16.89 -6.17
CA ARG A 162 1.14 17.52 -5.14
C ARG A 162 -0.31 17.72 -5.58
N GLU A 163 -0.52 17.90 -6.88
CA GLU A 163 -1.83 18.02 -7.51
C GLU A 163 -2.68 16.77 -7.29
N ILE A 164 -2.05 15.60 -7.32
CA ILE A 164 -2.72 14.31 -7.08
C ILE A 164 -3.22 14.22 -5.64
N ILE A 165 -2.39 14.61 -4.67
CA ILE A 165 -2.78 14.62 -3.25
C ILE A 165 -3.92 15.61 -3.05
N LYS A 166 -3.76 16.84 -3.57
CA LYS A 166 -4.77 17.89 -3.43
C LYS A 166 -6.11 17.46 -3.99
N MET A 167 -6.14 16.87 -5.17
CA MET A 167 -7.34 16.42 -5.85
C MET A 167 -8.12 15.38 -5.02
N GLU A 168 -7.45 14.40 -4.42
CA GLU A 168 -8.11 13.39 -3.58
C GLU A 168 -8.55 13.96 -2.23
N VAL A 169 -7.75 14.82 -1.63
CA VAL A 169 -8.14 15.53 -0.40
C VAL A 169 -9.35 16.43 -0.65
N ASP A 170 -9.37 17.22 -1.73
CA ASP A 170 -10.50 18.07 -2.09
C ASP A 170 -11.78 17.25 -2.32
N SER A 171 -11.66 16.06 -2.92
CA SER A 171 -12.77 15.12 -3.06
C SER A 171 -13.34 14.70 -1.70
N ILE A 172 -12.49 14.42 -0.71
CA ILE A 172 -12.92 14.09 0.66
C ILE A 172 -13.58 15.30 1.33
N LEU A 173 -12.97 16.48 1.25
CA LEU A 173 -13.49 17.71 1.87
C LEU A 173 -14.85 18.12 1.28
N SER A 174 -15.08 17.83 0.00
CA SER A 174 -16.36 18.13 -0.67
C SER A 174 -17.56 17.35 -0.10
N LEU A 175 -17.31 16.31 0.75
CA LEU A 175 -18.36 15.63 1.54
C LEU A 175 -18.87 16.47 2.74
N GLY A 176 -18.30 17.65 2.95
CA GLY A 176 -18.64 18.51 4.09
C GLY A 176 -17.74 18.33 5.30
N VAL A 177 -16.60 17.63 5.13
CA VAL A 177 -15.55 17.52 6.14
C VAL A 177 -14.91 18.90 6.34
N LYS A 178 -14.83 19.38 7.59
CA LYS A 178 -14.13 20.61 7.93
C LYS A 178 -12.68 20.31 8.28
N LEU A 179 -11.76 21.01 7.65
CA LEU A 179 -10.33 20.90 7.88
C LEU A 179 -9.78 22.17 8.53
N HIS A 180 -9.08 21.99 9.65
CA HIS A 180 -8.37 23.03 10.39
C HIS A 180 -6.87 22.78 10.28
N THR A 181 -6.19 23.44 9.35
CA THR A 181 -4.72 23.40 9.22
C THR A 181 -4.05 24.37 10.16
N ARG A 182 -2.76 24.14 10.47
CA ARG A 182 -1.95 24.94 11.43
C ARG A 182 -2.53 24.93 12.84
N VAL A 183 -3.28 23.89 13.21
CA VAL A 183 -3.84 23.70 14.55
C VAL A 183 -3.19 22.49 15.20
N THR A 184 -2.34 22.75 16.18
CA THR A 184 -1.63 21.70 16.93
C THR A 184 -2.43 21.38 18.19
N VAL A 185 -2.92 20.15 18.28
CA VAL A 185 -3.56 19.64 19.51
C VAL A 185 -2.50 19.57 20.62
N GLY A 186 -2.86 20.04 21.81
CA GLY A 186 -1.96 20.21 22.94
C GLY A 186 -1.35 21.61 23.05
N ARG A 187 -1.41 22.43 21.98
CA ARG A 187 -0.96 23.83 21.98
C ARG A 187 -2.10 24.80 21.68
N ASP A 188 -2.77 24.65 20.54
CA ASP A 188 -3.79 25.59 20.06
C ASP A 188 -5.20 25.17 20.52
N ILE A 189 -5.41 23.88 20.72
CA ILE A 189 -6.59 23.28 21.33
C ILE A 189 -6.14 22.11 22.20
N SER A 190 -6.69 21.98 23.41
CA SER A 190 -6.33 20.85 24.28
C SER A 190 -7.03 19.55 23.85
N PHE A 191 -6.43 18.41 24.17
CA PHE A 191 -7.07 17.12 23.94
C PHE A 191 -8.36 16.97 24.76
N ALA A 192 -8.40 17.54 25.98
CA ALA A 192 -9.58 17.58 26.83
C ALA A 192 -10.73 18.35 26.17
N ASP A 193 -10.46 19.52 25.56
CA ASP A 193 -11.46 20.30 24.83
C ASP A 193 -12.07 19.51 23.65
N LEU A 194 -11.27 18.71 22.95
CA LEU A 194 -11.78 17.86 21.88
C LEU A 194 -12.74 16.79 22.42
N ARG A 195 -12.41 16.18 23.55
CA ARG A 195 -13.28 15.18 24.20
C ARG A 195 -14.57 15.76 24.77
N GLU A 196 -14.58 17.02 25.16
CA GLU A 196 -15.78 17.71 25.64
C GLU A 196 -16.70 18.14 24.46
N LYS A 197 -16.11 18.61 23.36
CA LYS A 197 -16.84 19.20 22.22
C LYS A 197 -17.34 18.19 21.20
N PHE A 198 -16.78 16.97 21.18
CA PHE A 198 -17.09 15.95 20.18
C PHE A 198 -17.54 14.63 20.85
N ASP A 199 -18.44 13.92 20.19
CA ASP A 199 -18.97 12.64 20.68
C ASP A 199 -17.94 11.49 20.58
N SER A 200 -16.95 11.63 19.69
CA SER A 200 -15.82 10.70 19.54
C SER A 200 -14.60 11.41 18.97
N VAL A 201 -13.41 10.89 19.28
CA VAL A 201 -12.13 11.41 18.80
C VAL A 201 -11.29 10.28 18.19
N LEU A 202 -10.75 10.50 16.98
CA LEU A 202 -9.74 9.64 16.36
C LEU A 202 -8.36 10.30 16.45
N LEU A 203 -7.38 9.58 17.00
CA LEU A 203 -5.96 9.97 16.99
C LEU A 203 -5.26 9.29 15.81
N ALA A 204 -4.85 10.06 14.81
CA ALA A 204 -4.20 9.61 13.57
C ALA A 204 -2.96 10.45 13.23
N THR A 205 -2.18 10.83 14.25
CA THR A 205 -1.04 11.76 14.17
C THR A 205 0.19 11.17 13.48
N GLY A 206 0.23 9.87 13.23
CA GLY A 206 1.34 9.19 12.57
C GLY A 206 2.64 9.18 13.39
N LEU A 207 3.77 9.08 12.67
CA LEU A 207 5.14 9.14 13.20
C LEU A 207 5.85 10.32 12.57
N ASN A 208 5.79 11.48 13.21
CA ASN A 208 6.23 12.75 12.65
C ASN A 208 7.58 13.26 13.17
N LYS A 209 8.21 12.54 14.10
CA LYS A 209 9.56 12.84 14.61
C LYS A 209 10.57 11.81 14.12
N GLY A 210 11.72 12.24 13.65
CA GLY A 210 12.82 11.33 13.36
C GLY A 210 13.45 10.79 14.64
N ARG A 211 14.01 9.59 14.57
CA ARG A 211 14.81 9.05 15.66
C ARG A 211 16.17 9.73 15.68
N GLU A 212 16.63 10.05 16.87
CA GLU A 212 17.95 10.57 17.10
C GLU A 212 18.97 9.43 17.27
N LEU A 213 20.18 9.65 16.80
CA LEU A 213 21.32 8.76 16.98
C LEU A 213 22.31 9.41 17.93
N SER A 214 22.44 8.85 19.13
CA SER A 214 23.36 9.37 20.15
C SER A 214 24.77 8.79 19.93
N ILE A 215 25.49 9.30 18.93
CA ILE A 215 26.91 9.00 18.67
C ILE A 215 27.75 10.28 18.77
N PRO A 216 29.06 10.17 18.99
CA PRO A 216 29.94 11.35 18.97
C PRO A 216 29.78 12.16 17.68
N GLY A 217 29.68 13.49 17.80
CA GLY A 217 29.54 14.40 16.66
C GLY A 217 28.10 14.59 16.11
N SER A 218 27.07 13.97 16.67
CA SER A 218 25.67 14.12 16.20
C SER A 218 25.10 15.55 16.35
N HIS A 219 25.77 16.43 17.09
CA HIS A 219 25.44 17.85 17.29
C HIS A 219 26.15 18.82 16.34
N LEU A 220 27.01 18.31 15.47
CA LEU A 220 27.79 19.14 14.53
C LEU A 220 26.90 19.79 13.48
N SER A 221 27.28 20.98 13.03
CA SER A 221 26.67 21.63 11.88
C SER A 221 26.88 20.79 10.62
N GLY A 222 25.83 20.55 9.84
CA GLY A 222 25.85 19.63 8.70
C GLY A 222 25.23 18.25 9.02
N VAL A 223 24.76 18.04 10.27
CA VAL A 223 23.97 16.85 10.63
C VAL A 223 22.48 17.16 10.56
N PHE A 224 21.73 16.38 9.80
CA PHE A 224 20.29 16.55 9.58
C PHE A 224 19.51 15.29 9.98
N ASN A 225 18.28 15.48 10.41
CA ASN A 225 17.30 14.39 10.50
C ASN A 225 16.63 14.18 9.15
N GLY A 226 16.49 12.92 8.70
CA GLY A 226 15.96 12.60 7.37
C GLY A 226 14.50 13.03 7.17
N ILE A 227 13.67 12.96 8.20
CA ILE A 227 12.26 13.41 8.10
C ILE A 227 12.19 14.93 8.04
N ASP A 228 12.94 15.63 8.88
CA ASP A 228 12.96 17.10 8.85
C ASP A 228 13.51 17.61 7.53
N PHE A 229 14.53 16.93 6.98
CA PHE A 229 15.05 17.20 5.65
C PHE A 229 13.96 17.09 4.58
N LEU A 230 13.23 15.96 4.53
CA LEU A 230 12.16 15.78 3.54
C LEU A 230 11.01 16.77 3.72
N ILE A 231 10.60 17.06 4.96
CA ILE A 231 9.55 18.05 5.25
C ILE A 231 9.96 19.41 4.71
N ASN A 232 11.18 19.85 4.99
CA ASN A 232 11.68 21.14 4.54
C ASN A 232 11.77 21.23 3.01
N VAL A 233 12.35 20.21 2.36
CA VAL A 233 12.40 20.13 0.88
C VAL A 233 10.99 20.18 0.29
N ASN A 234 10.06 19.39 0.81
CA ASN A 234 8.71 19.29 0.29
C ASN A 234 7.83 20.52 0.57
N LEU A 235 8.17 21.32 1.57
CA LEU A 235 7.54 22.62 1.84
C LEU A 235 8.23 23.78 1.11
N GLY A 236 9.30 23.52 0.37
CA GLY A 236 10.03 24.52 -0.40
C GLY A 236 11.00 25.38 0.44
N PHE A 237 11.40 24.91 1.62
CA PHE A 237 12.42 25.59 2.40
C PHE A 237 13.81 25.27 1.86
N GLU A 238 14.68 26.28 1.87
CA GLU A 238 16.07 26.16 1.47
C GLU A 238 16.87 25.36 2.51
N ILE A 239 17.65 24.37 2.04
CA ILE A 239 18.54 23.57 2.87
C ILE A 239 19.94 23.62 2.27
N GLU A 240 20.89 24.09 3.02
CA GLU A 240 22.29 24.09 2.60
C GLU A 240 22.90 22.72 2.88
N LEU A 241 23.21 21.98 1.82
CA LEU A 241 23.97 20.74 1.87
C LEU A 241 25.42 21.00 1.42
N GLY A 242 26.38 20.28 2.01
CA GLY A 242 27.74 20.24 1.52
C GLY A 242 27.85 19.47 0.20
N LYS A 243 29.04 19.49 -0.42
CA LYS A 243 29.31 18.84 -1.71
C LYS A 243 29.22 17.32 -1.65
N ARG A 244 29.54 16.70 -0.53
CA ARG A 244 29.45 15.26 -0.30
C ARG A 244 28.49 15.00 0.84
N VAL A 245 27.44 14.26 0.53
CA VAL A 245 26.36 13.93 1.47
C VAL A 245 26.37 12.43 1.75
N VAL A 246 26.31 12.06 3.01
CA VAL A 246 26.11 10.67 3.42
C VAL A 246 24.76 10.54 4.09
N VAL A 247 23.90 9.68 3.54
CA VAL A 247 22.61 9.30 4.13
C VAL A 247 22.77 7.99 4.89
N VAL A 248 22.36 7.96 6.15
CA VAL A 248 22.43 6.77 7.00
C VAL A 248 21.06 6.15 7.16
N GLY A 249 20.88 4.93 6.66
CA GLY A 249 19.64 4.16 6.75
C GLY A 249 19.43 3.22 5.57
N GLY A 250 18.66 2.14 5.77
CA GLY A 250 18.38 1.11 4.75
C GLY A 250 16.92 1.05 4.29
N GLY A 251 16.03 1.93 4.80
CA GLY A 251 14.60 1.94 4.47
C GLY A 251 14.22 2.89 3.33
N ASN A 252 12.97 2.82 2.87
CA ASN A 252 12.45 3.67 1.78
C ASN A 252 12.64 5.18 2.06
N VAL A 253 12.54 5.63 3.32
CA VAL A 253 12.79 7.02 3.69
C VAL A 253 14.23 7.43 3.40
N ALA A 254 15.21 6.55 3.64
CA ALA A 254 16.61 6.83 3.34
C ALA A 254 16.85 6.94 1.82
N ILE A 255 16.18 6.11 1.03
CA ILE A 255 16.20 6.20 -0.44
C ILE A 255 15.58 7.53 -0.91
N ASP A 256 14.41 7.91 -0.38
CA ASP A 256 13.76 9.19 -0.71
C ASP A 256 14.62 10.40 -0.33
N VAL A 257 15.30 10.36 0.83
CA VAL A 257 16.27 11.37 1.26
C VAL A 257 17.45 11.47 0.28
N ALA A 258 18.06 10.33 -0.07
CA ALA A 258 19.21 10.29 -0.95
C ALA A 258 18.87 10.80 -2.37
N ARG A 259 17.75 10.34 -2.93
CA ARG A 259 17.26 10.78 -4.25
C ARG A 259 16.85 12.26 -4.25
N SER A 260 16.31 12.78 -3.16
CA SER A 260 16.02 14.22 -3.01
C SER A 260 17.30 15.04 -2.92
N ALA A 261 18.32 14.59 -2.18
CA ALA A 261 19.61 15.26 -2.07
C ALA A 261 20.31 15.38 -3.44
N VAL A 262 20.30 14.31 -4.26
CA VAL A 262 20.83 14.34 -5.64
C VAL A 262 20.13 15.39 -6.50
N ARG A 263 18.78 15.47 -6.42
CA ARG A 263 18.00 16.40 -7.27
C ARG A 263 18.20 17.87 -6.91
N LEU A 264 18.38 18.18 -5.63
CA LEU A 264 18.74 19.55 -5.21
C LEU A 264 20.05 20.03 -5.88
N VAL A 265 20.95 19.09 -6.21
CA VAL A 265 22.21 19.36 -6.90
C VAL A 265 22.01 19.62 -8.38
N GLN A 266 21.25 18.73 -9.05
CA GLN A 266 21.04 18.79 -10.50
C GLN A 266 20.32 20.08 -10.90
N GLU A 267 19.30 20.51 -10.12
CA GLU A 267 18.63 21.79 -10.34
C GLU A 267 19.60 22.98 -10.30
N ALA A 268 20.55 22.99 -9.37
CA ALA A 268 21.53 24.05 -9.26
C ALA A 268 22.50 24.11 -10.45
N ALA A 269 22.92 22.95 -10.99
CA ALA A 269 23.86 22.85 -12.10
C ALA A 269 23.21 23.19 -13.45
N ASP A 270 22.00 22.68 -13.70
CA ASP A 270 21.29 22.87 -14.97
C ASP A 270 20.77 24.29 -15.15
N LEU A 271 20.42 24.98 -14.06
CA LEU A 271 20.05 26.40 -14.09
C LEU A 271 21.22 27.32 -14.36
N ALA A 272 22.43 26.94 -13.91
CA ALA A 272 23.64 27.66 -14.30
C ALA A 272 23.95 27.55 -15.80
N ALA A 273 23.48 26.47 -16.44
CA ALA A 273 23.64 26.23 -17.88
C ALA A 273 22.52 26.86 -18.75
N LEU A 274 21.38 27.26 -18.16
CA LEU A 274 20.22 27.84 -18.83
C LEU A 274 20.16 29.38 -18.79
N ASP A 275 21.30 30.08 -18.65
CA ASP A 275 21.38 31.55 -18.76
C ASP A 275 20.95 32.00 -20.19
N GLY A 276 19.66 31.91 -20.48
CA GLY A 276 19.00 32.34 -21.71
C GLY A 276 17.67 33.04 -21.42
N ASP A 277 17.60 34.32 -21.80
CA ASP A 277 16.42 35.18 -21.68
C ASP A 277 15.15 34.58 -22.33
N GLY A 278 14.18 34.13 -21.53
CA GLY A 278 12.85 33.76 -22.02
C GLY A 278 11.75 34.07 -21.00
N PRO A 279 10.68 34.81 -21.38
CA PRO A 279 9.69 35.39 -20.45
C PRO A 279 8.60 34.44 -19.94
N HIS A 280 8.64 33.15 -20.20
CA HIS A 280 7.55 32.21 -19.87
C HIS A 280 7.87 31.19 -18.73
N LEU A 281 9.00 31.32 -18.05
CA LEU A 281 9.47 30.37 -17.04
C LEU A 281 9.59 30.96 -15.62
N GLN A 282 9.02 32.13 -15.34
CA GLN A 282 9.24 32.87 -14.10
C GLN A 282 8.87 32.12 -12.79
N PRO A 283 7.76 31.39 -12.64
CA PRO A 283 7.49 30.66 -11.39
C PRO A 283 8.44 29.45 -11.16
N ALA A 284 8.87 28.80 -12.23
CA ALA A 284 9.86 27.72 -12.17
C ALA A 284 11.26 28.27 -11.90
N PHE A 285 11.59 29.47 -12.44
CA PHE A 285 12.86 30.18 -12.21
C PHE A 285 13.01 30.69 -10.78
N ASP A 286 11.94 31.10 -10.10
CA ASP A 286 12.02 31.58 -8.72
C ASP A 286 12.23 30.42 -7.73
N ALA A 287 11.56 29.28 -7.92
CA ALA A 287 11.84 28.05 -7.18
C ALA A 287 13.27 27.56 -7.44
N ALA A 288 13.72 27.67 -8.66
CA ALA A 288 15.04 27.26 -9.11
C ALA A 288 16.18 28.22 -8.70
N ARG A 289 15.93 29.52 -8.58
CA ARG A 289 16.87 30.48 -7.99
C ARG A 289 17.06 30.26 -6.50
N MET A 290 16.06 29.75 -5.79
CA MET A 290 16.19 29.34 -4.39
C MET A 290 17.04 28.06 -4.24
N ALA A 291 17.00 27.13 -5.20
CA ALA A 291 17.84 25.92 -5.24
C ALA A 291 19.32 26.20 -5.55
N ARG A 292 19.68 27.40 -6.00
CA ARG A 292 21.03 27.78 -6.47
C ARG A 292 22.16 27.71 -5.41
N ARG A 293 21.84 27.39 -4.15
CA ARG A 293 22.80 27.34 -3.04
C ARG A 293 23.07 25.97 -2.45
N SER A 294 22.41 24.92 -2.92
CA SER A 294 22.44 23.58 -2.35
C SER A 294 23.17 22.61 -3.29
N GLY A 295 24.47 22.43 -3.12
CA GLY A 295 25.27 21.73 -4.11
C GLY A 295 25.94 20.46 -3.60
N ALA A 296 25.24 19.33 -3.40
CA ALA A 296 25.91 18.04 -3.24
C ALA A 296 26.44 17.54 -4.59
N GLU A 297 27.72 17.31 -4.75
CA GLU A 297 28.33 16.72 -5.95
C GLU A 297 28.28 15.19 -5.88
N GLN A 298 28.22 14.63 -4.68
CA GLN A 298 28.21 13.18 -4.43
C GLN A 298 27.25 12.84 -3.29
N VAL A 299 26.42 11.82 -3.51
CA VAL A 299 25.55 11.26 -2.47
C VAL A 299 25.86 9.78 -2.28
N ALA A 300 26.11 9.37 -1.04
CA ALA A 300 26.28 7.99 -0.65
C ALA A 300 25.23 7.59 0.39
N LEU A 301 24.74 6.36 0.32
CA LEU A 301 23.84 5.77 1.30
C LEU A 301 24.57 4.65 2.05
N VAL A 302 24.55 4.72 3.37
CA VAL A 302 25.15 3.73 4.27
C VAL A 302 24.05 2.98 5.01
N SER A 303 24.03 1.64 4.91
CA SER A 303 23.06 0.80 5.63
C SER A 303 23.74 -0.29 6.45
N LEU A 304 23.13 -0.60 7.62
CA LEU A 304 23.53 -1.72 8.46
C LEU A 304 23.32 -3.06 7.74
N GLU A 305 22.26 -3.14 6.96
CA GLU A 305 21.81 -4.35 6.27
C GLU A 305 22.73 -4.67 5.09
N SER A 306 22.83 -5.96 4.76
CA SER A 306 23.30 -6.40 3.46
C SER A 306 22.30 -6.01 2.37
N ARG A 307 22.74 -5.97 1.11
CA ARG A 307 21.87 -5.65 -0.04
C ARG A 307 20.57 -6.45 -0.06
N ALA A 308 20.64 -7.73 0.28
CA ALA A 308 19.49 -8.64 0.29
C ALA A 308 18.53 -8.40 1.47
N GLN A 309 19.01 -7.81 2.56
CA GLN A 309 18.27 -7.58 3.80
C GLN A 309 17.75 -6.15 3.94
N MET A 310 18.11 -5.25 3.02
CA MET A 310 17.59 -3.87 3.05
C MET A 310 16.08 -3.85 3.11
N PRO A 311 15.46 -3.11 4.05
CA PRO A 311 14.01 -3.01 4.15
C PRO A 311 13.40 -2.12 3.04
N ALA A 312 14.21 -1.35 2.31
CA ALA A 312 13.77 -0.60 1.15
C ALA A 312 13.36 -1.54 0.01
N TRP A 313 12.37 -1.14 -0.76
CA TRP A 313 11.94 -1.90 -1.93
C TRP A 313 13.06 -1.95 -2.98
N LYS A 314 13.30 -3.16 -3.53
CA LYS A 314 14.44 -3.41 -4.44
C LYS A 314 14.48 -2.47 -5.63
N GLY A 315 13.33 -2.21 -6.27
CA GLY A 315 13.24 -1.29 -7.39
C GLY A 315 13.63 0.15 -7.04
N GLU A 316 13.29 0.62 -5.84
CA GLU A 316 13.70 1.96 -5.39
C GLU A 316 15.20 2.06 -5.14
N VAL A 317 15.82 0.99 -4.65
CA VAL A 317 17.28 0.95 -4.46
C VAL A 317 17.99 0.91 -5.81
N GLU A 318 17.48 0.14 -6.79
CA GLU A 318 18.01 0.11 -8.16
C GLU A 318 17.87 1.49 -8.85
N GLU A 319 16.73 2.15 -8.68
CA GLU A 319 16.53 3.51 -9.19
C GLU A 319 17.49 4.52 -8.57
N ALA A 320 17.79 4.41 -7.27
CA ALA A 320 18.77 5.27 -6.60
C ALA A 320 20.18 5.07 -7.18
N GLU A 321 20.58 3.83 -7.44
CA GLU A 321 21.86 3.51 -8.08
C GLU A 321 21.93 4.04 -9.52
N HIS A 322 20.84 3.93 -10.30
CA HIS A 322 20.75 4.52 -11.65
C HIS A 322 20.85 6.05 -11.62
N GLU A 323 20.50 6.69 -10.52
CA GLU A 323 20.65 8.13 -10.29
C GLU A 323 22.04 8.51 -9.74
N GLY A 324 22.99 7.56 -9.67
CA GLY A 324 24.37 7.79 -9.29
C GLY A 324 24.64 7.77 -7.78
N ILE A 325 23.68 7.31 -6.97
CA ILE A 325 23.86 7.16 -5.52
C ILE A 325 24.70 5.91 -5.24
N ALA A 326 25.83 6.08 -4.53
CA ALA A 326 26.64 4.95 -4.07
C ALA A 326 25.98 4.30 -2.85
N VAL A 327 25.76 2.97 -2.88
CA VAL A 327 25.14 2.22 -1.77
C VAL A 327 26.17 1.34 -1.07
N ASP A 328 26.56 1.74 0.14
CA ASP A 328 27.49 1.05 1.04
C ASP A 328 26.73 0.18 2.05
N ASN A 329 26.57 -1.09 1.74
CA ASN A 329 25.87 -2.05 2.60
C ASN A 329 26.77 -2.65 3.68
N SER A 330 26.15 -3.09 4.78
CA SER A 330 26.79 -3.72 5.93
C SER A 330 27.80 -2.81 6.65
N TRP A 331 27.46 -1.53 6.78
CA TRP A 331 28.20 -0.55 7.55
C TRP A 331 27.28 0.21 8.49
N GLY A 332 27.71 0.41 9.74
CA GLY A 332 26.99 1.19 10.75
C GLY A 332 27.75 2.43 11.18
N PRO A 333 27.06 3.54 11.45
CA PRO A 333 27.68 4.77 11.93
C PRO A 333 28.28 4.57 13.34
N LYS A 334 29.50 5.04 13.54
CA LYS A 334 30.20 5.00 14.82
C LYS A 334 30.40 6.39 15.42
N GLU A 335 30.80 7.33 14.58
CA GLU A 335 31.16 8.70 14.97
C GLU A 335 31.02 9.64 13.77
N ILE A 336 30.48 10.82 13.96
CA ILE A 336 30.53 11.90 12.98
C ILE A 336 31.75 12.76 13.28
N VAL A 337 32.69 12.75 12.36
CA VAL A 337 33.95 13.49 12.48
C VAL A 337 33.76 14.94 12.05
N GLY A 338 34.33 15.88 12.79
CA GLY A 338 34.20 17.29 12.43
C GLY A 338 35.39 18.14 12.91
N GLU A 339 35.55 19.29 12.28
CA GLU A 339 36.50 20.31 12.64
C GLU A 339 35.78 21.65 12.80
N ASN A 340 36.14 22.42 13.81
CA ASN A 340 35.56 23.74 14.10
C ASN A 340 34.01 23.71 14.20
N GLY A 341 33.44 22.61 14.69
CA GLY A 341 31.97 22.46 14.84
C GLY A 341 31.22 22.07 13.57
N VAL A 342 31.91 21.78 12.46
CA VAL A 342 31.34 21.41 11.16
C VAL A 342 31.75 19.99 10.78
N VAL A 343 30.85 19.24 10.13
CA VAL A 343 31.07 17.86 9.66
C VAL A 343 32.19 17.84 8.59
N THR A 344 33.12 16.89 8.72
CA THR A 344 34.17 16.59 7.73
C THR A 344 34.16 15.13 7.29
N GLY A 345 33.44 14.25 7.97
CA GLY A 345 33.31 12.84 7.60
C GLY A 345 32.42 12.02 8.53
N LEU A 346 32.08 10.84 8.08
CA LEU A 346 31.39 9.82 8.86
C LEU A 346 32.29 8.61 9.05
N LYS A 347 32.61 8.29 10.29
CA LYS A 347 33.31 7.07 10.67
C LYS A 347 32.32 5.94 10.83
N VAL A 348 32.52 4.86 10.07
CA VAL A 348 31.64 3.69 10.07
C VAL A 348 32.38 2.42 10.47
N ARG A 349 31.65 1.46 11.03
CA ARG A 349 32.10 0.13 11.39
C ARG A 349 31.40 -0.93 10.55
N LYS A 350 32.13 -2.00 10.20
CA LYS A 350 31.56 -3.14 9.46
C LYS A 350 30.53 -3.86 10.31
N CYS A 351 29.29 -3.93 9.83
CA CYS A 351 28.21 -4.70 10.43
C CYS A 351 28.27 -6.14 9.93
N VAL A 352 28.38 -7.09 10.85
CA VAL A 352 28.45 -8.53 10.53
C VAL A 352 27.08 -9.20 10.66
N SER A 353 26.21 -8.66 11.52
CA SER A 353 24.82 -9.11 11.67
C SER A 353 23.95 -7.95 12.16
N VAL A 354 22.74 -7.82 11.63
CA VAL A 354 21.76 -6.80 12.06
C VAL A 354 20.83 -7.35 13.15
N PHE A 355 20.53 -8.65 13.11
CA PHE A 355 19.62 -9.31 14.03
C PHE A 355 20.32 -10.41 14.81
N ASP A 356 19.88 -10.61 16.05
CA ASP A 356 20.31 -11.73 16.88
C ASP A 356 19.68 -13.07 16.43
N GLU A 357 20.03 -14.17 17.09
CA GLU A 357 19.51 -15.51 16.83
C GLU A 357 17.97 -15.63 16.99
N ASN A 358 17.35 -14.71 17.72
CA ASN A 358 15.90 -14.63 17.93
C ASN A 358 15.21 -13.67 16.95
N GLY A 359 15.92 -13.14 15.95
CA GLY A 359 15.39 -12.17 14.98
C GLY A 359 15.14 -10.77 15.57
N ARG A 360 15.73 -10.42 16.73
CA ARG A 360 15.62 -9.10 17.33
C ARG A 360 16.74 -8.20 16.80
N PHE A 361 16.41 -6.94 16.55
CA PHE A 361 17.40 -5.94 16.16
C PHE A 361 18.47 -5.78 17.24
N ASN A 362 19.67 -6.26 16.93
CA ASN A 362 20.85 -6.25 17.81
C ASN A 362 22.12 -6.30 16.93
N PRO A 363 22.50 -5.18 16.30
CA PRO A 363 23.60 -5.17 15.35
C PRO A 363 24.96 -5.50 15.99
N ALA A 364 25.65 -6.47 15.40
CA ALA A 364 27.00 -6.86 15.76
C ALA A 364 28.00 -6.30 14.75
N PHE A 365 29.16 -5.85 15.24
CA PHE A 365 30.19 -5.18 14.45
C PHE A 365 31.55 -5.88 14.57
N SER A 366 32.33 -5.85 13.49
CA SER A 366 33.75 -6.22 13.53
C SER A 366 34.63 -5.02 13.90
N ASP A 367 35.95 -5.25 13.98
CA ASP A 367 36.93 -4.16 14.22
C ASP A 367 37.29 -3.36 12.95
N GLU A 368 36.74 -3.76 11.79
CA GLU A 368 36.96 -3.04 10.53
C GLU A 368 36.24 -1.69 10.53
N GLU A 369 36.98 -0.61 10.34
CA GLU A 369 36.47 0.75 10.34
C GLU A 369 36.95 1.50 9.09
N LYS A 370 36.17 2.44 8.60
CA LYS A 370 36.58 3.41 7.58
C LYS A 370 35.94 4.77 7.85
N ILE A 371 36.56 5.80 7.29
CA ILE A 371 35.98 7.15 7.29
C ILE A 371 35.51 7.46 5.87
N ILE A 372 34.24 7.88 5.74
CA ILE A 372 33.66 8.38 4.50
C ILE A 372 33.71 9.92 4.59
N PRO A 373 34.52 10.59 3.75
CA PRO A 373 34.59 12.04 3.76
C PRO A 373 33.28 12.66 3.30
N CYS A 374 32.70 13.57 4.08
CA CYS A 374 31.46 14.28 3.74
C CYS A 374 31.37 15.59 4.51
N GLU A 375 30.58 16.51 4.00
CA GLU A 375 30.25 17.79 4.63
C GLU A 375 28.84 17.78 5.23
N SER A 376 28.01 16.79 4.86
CA SER A 376 26.66 16.61 5.43
C SER A 376 26.37 15.14 5.72
N VAL A 377 25.71 14.89 6.86
CA VAL A 377 25.20 13.57 7.26
C VAL A 377 23.70 13.69 7.51
N ILE A 378 22.88 12.86 6.81
CA ILE A 378 21.43 12.83 6.99
C ILE A 378 21.03 11.49 7.62
N LEU A 379 20.47 11.54 8.84
CA LEU A 379 20.09 10.38 9.62
C LEU A 379 18.65 9.95 9.30
N ALA A 380 18.48 8.88 8.53
CA ALA A 380 17.19 8.31 8.13
C ALA A 380 16.96 6.94 8.78
N ILE A 381 17.13 6.85 10.12
CA ILE A 381 17.16 5.62 10.92
C ILE A 381 15.82 5.27 11.60
N GLY A 382 14.73 5.78 11.07
CA GLY A 382 13.38 5.52 11.54
C GLY A 382 12.72 6.75 12.17
N GLN A 383 11.47 6.52 12.61
CA GLN A 383 10.56 7.57 13.07
C GLN A 383 9.94 7.19 14.42
N GLN A 384 9.37 8.18 15.10
CA GLN A 384 8.64 8.03 16.35
C GLN A 384 7.45 8.99 16.43
N ALA A 385 6.45 8.63 17.26
CA ALA A 385 5.29 9.46 17.49
C ALA A 385 5.61 10.63 18.43
N ASP A 386 5.03 11.80 18.16
CA ASP A 386 4.89 12.84 19.17
C ASP A 386 3.56 12.69 19.89
N LEU A 387 3.63 12.27 21.14
CA LEU A 387 2.47 12.05 22.01
C LEU A 387 2.43 13.05 23.17
N SER A 388 3.17 14.15 23.09
CA SER A 388 3.26 15.18 24.12
C SER A 388 1.94 15.87 24.46
N TYR A 389 0.94 15.76 23.56
CA TYR A 389 -0.40 16.30 23.75
C TYR A 389 -1.32 15.43 24.63
N ILE A 390 -0.88 14.23 25.01
CA ILE A 390 -1.62 13.31 25.87
C ILE A 390 -1.06 13.40 27.29
N GLY A 391 -1.88 13.86 28.21
CA GLY A 391 -1.53 13.94 29.64
C GLY A 391 -1.80 12.64 30.39
N SER A 392 -1.20 12.47 31.55
CA SER A 392 -1.40 11.29 32.41
C SER A 392 -2.85 11.10 32.89
N GLY A 393 -3.65 12.18 32.92
CA GLY A 393 -5.07 12.17 33.29
C GLY A 393 -6.03 11.81 32.16
N ASP A 394 -5.57 11.69 30.91
CA ASP A 394 -6.43 11.50 29.75
C ASP A 394 -6.94 10.06 29.57
N GLY A 395 -6.40 9.11 30.33
CA GLY A 395 -6.79 7.71 30.32
C GLY A 395 -6.32 6.94 29.08
N VAL A 396 -5.54 7.57 28.19
CA VAL A 396 -4.96 6.93 26.99
C VAL A 396 -3.59 6.36 27.33
N GLN A 397 -3.42 5.05 27.20
CA GLN A 397 -2.17 4.37 27.50
C GLN A 397 -1.23 4.38 26.29
N ILE A 398 0.06 4.59 26.58
CA ILE A 398 1.16 4.49 25.62
C ILE A 398 1.89 3.16 25.88
N SER A 399 2.20 2.43 24.82
CA SER A 399 2.95 1.18 24.90
C SER A 399 4.44 1.42 25.13
N PRO A 400 5.22 0.41 25.57
CA PRO A 400 6.67 0.53 25.71
C PRO A 400 7.41 0.89 24.40
N ARG A 401 6.74 0.73 23.24
CA ARG A 401 7.28 1.11 21.92
C ARG A 401 7.07 2.58 21.58
N GLY A 402 6.45 3.38 22.47
CA GLY A 402 6.15 4.78 22.22
C GLY A 402 4.99 5.03 21.25
N ILE A 403 4.09 4.06 21.06
CA ILE A 403 2.87 4.18 20.25
C ILE A 403 1.63 3.97 21.14
N LEU A 404 0.46 4.39 20.65
CA LEU A 404 -0.79 4.27 21.40
C LEU A 404 -1.22 2.81 21.54
N LYS A 405 -1.68 2.45 22.73
CA LYS A 405 -2.25 1.13 22.99
C LYS A 405 -3.71 1.10 22.53
N ILE A 406 -4.05 0.13 21.72
CA ILE A 406 -5.39 -0.05 21.14
C ILE A 406 -5.91 -1.47 21.36
N ASN A 407 -7.23 -1.61 21.32
CA ASN A 407 -7.94 -2.88 21.24
C ASN A 407 -8.12 -3.32 19.78
N GLU A 408 -8.74 -4.48 19.56
CA GLU A 408 -8.99 -4.99 18.21
C GLU A 408 -9.88 -4.08 17.37
N ASP A 409 -10.83 -3.38 17.98
CA ASP A 409 -11.73 -2.42 17.34
C ASP A 409 -11.11 -1.02 17.19
N LEU A 410 -9.81 -0.86 17.40
CA LEU A 410 -9.07 0.41 17.40
C LEU A 410 -9.45 1.40 18.52
N SER A 411 -10.33 1.02 19.46
CA SER A 411 -10.55 1.83 20.65
C SER A 411 -9.28 1.88 21.51
N THR A 412 -9.02 3.03 22.11
CA THR A 412 -7.96 3.18 23.11
C THR A 412 -8.47 2.74 24.50
N THR A 413 -7.66 2.93 25.51
CA THR A 413 -8.08 2.71 26.91
C THR A 413 -9.02 3.80 27.44
N ALA A 414 -9.20 4.92 26.71
CA ALA A 414 -10.14 5.98 27.05
C ALA A 414 -11.45 5.84 26.24
N PRO A 415 -12.63 5.85 26.89
CA PRO A 415 -13.91 5.72 26.20
C PRO A 415 -14.13 6.81 25.15
N GLY A 416 -14.64 6.42 23.97
CA GLY A 416 -14.93 7.33 22.86
C GLY A 416 -13.69 7.83 22.10
N VAL A 417 -12.49 7.35 22.49
CA VAL A 417 -11.22 7.69 21.84
C VAL A 417 -10.68 6.48 21.08
N PHE A 418 -10.42 6.67 19.79
CA PHE A 418 -9.88 5.67 18.89
C PHE A 418 -8.50 6.09 18.39
N ALA A 419 -7.70 5.15 17.90
CA ALA A 419 -6.42 5.47 17.26
C ALA A 419 -6.16 4.55 16.07
N GLY A 420 -5.51 5.10 15.03
CA GLY A 420 -5.21 4.35 13.81
C GLY A 420 -4.02 4.92 13.05
N GLY A 421 -3.55 4.16 12.05
CA GLY A 421 -2.32 4.47 11.34
C GLY A 421 -1.06 4.25 12.19
N ASP A 422 0.05 4.86 11.79
CA ASP A 422 1.36 4.56 12.38
C ASP A 422 1.46 4.91 13.87
N VAL A 423 0.68 5.86 14.38
CA VAL A 423 0.66 6.20 15.81
C VAL A 423 0.19 5.04 16.69
N ALA A 424 -0.58 4.09 16.13
CA ALA A 424 -1.10 2.92 16.82
C ALA A 424 -0.38 1.61 16.46
N PHE A 425 0.12 1.50 15.23
CA PHE A 425 0.69 0.25 14.72
C PHE A 425 2.21 0.29 14.51
N GLY A 426 2.83 1.48 14.55
CA GLY A 426 4.19 1.70 14.05
C GLY A 426 4.21 1.86 12.52
N PRO A 427 5.41 1.99 11.91
CA PRO A 427 5.55 2.23 10.48
C PRO A 427 4.91 1.09 9.67
N ARG A 428 4.01 1.43 8.74
CA ARG A 428 3.28 0.50 7.89
C ARG A 428 3.22 1.00 6.44
N ILE A 429 2.86 0.11 5.52
CA ILE A 429 2.62 0.50 4.13
C ILE A 429 1.34 1.34 4.01
N LEU A 430 1.34 2.25 3.04
CA LEU A 430 0.29 3.25 2.88
C LEU A 430 -1.14 2.67 2.80
N VAL A 431 -1.31 1.57 2.08
CA VAL A 431 -2.62 0.92 1.94
C VAL A 431 -3.17 0.35 3.25
N GLU A 432 -2.30 0.02 4.22
CA GLU A 432 -2.73 -0.34 5.58
C GLU A 432 -3.27 0.87 6.35
N ALA A 433 -2.72 2.07 6.12
CA ALA A 433 -3.27 3.29 6.70
C ALA A 433 -4.68 3.59 6.19
N VAL A 434 -4.96 3.32 4.90
CA VAL A 434 -6.34 3.36 4.35
C VAL A 434 -7.23 2.33 5.05
N ALA A 435 -6.78 1.07 5.18
CA ALA A 435 -7.53 0.02 5.86
C ALA A 435 -7.84 0.38 7.33
N ASN A 436 -6.86 0.98 8.02
CA ASN A 436 -7.05 1.46 9.39
C ASN A 436 -8.08 2.60 9.47
N GLY A 437 -8.09 3.50 8.49
CA GLY A 437 -9.10 4.56 8.40
C GLY A 437 -10.52 4.02 8.25
N HIS A 438 -10.73 3.06 7.35
CA HIS A 438 -12.01 2.35 7.20
C HIS A 438 -12.44 1.62 8.47
N ARG A 439 -11.49 0.94 9.11
CA ARG A 439 -11.76 0.21 10.35
C ARG A 439 -12.11 1.15 11.50
N ALA A 440 -11.39 2.27 11.63
CA ALA A 440 -11.67 3.30 12.63
C ALA A 440 -13.08 3.91 12.42
N ALA A 441 -13.45 4.24 11.18
CA ALA A 441 -14.76 4.77 10.87
C ALA A 441 -15.88 3.80 11.26
N ARG A 442 -15.72 2.51 10.96
CA ARG A 442 -16.68 1.47 11.37
C ARG A 442 -16.78 1.36 12.89
N SER A 443 -15.66 1.33 13.60
CA SER A 443 -15.64 1.22 15.05
C SER A 443 -16.27 2.45 15.73
N ILE A 444 -15.99 3.65 15.25
CA ILE A 444 -16.62 4.88 15.71
C ILE A 444 -18.13 4.85 15.43
N HIS A 445 -18.53 4.37 14.24
CA HIS A 445 -19.96 4.23 13.91
C HIS A 445 -20.67 3.27 14.87
N VAL A 446 -20.10 2.10 15.14
CA VAL A 446 -20.64 1.14 16.12
C VAL A 446 -20.75 1.76 17.52
N TYR A 447 -19.73 2.47 17.97
CA TYR A 447 -19.71 3.17 19.25
C TYR A 447 -20.83 4.23 19.36
N LEU A 448 -21.02 5.06 18.33
CA LEU A 448 -21.97 6.16 18.34
C LEU A 448 -23.42 5.74 18.06
N SER A 449 -23.65 4.70 17.29
CA SER A 449 -24.97 4.24 16.88
C SER A 449 -25.49 3.06 17.69
N GLY A 450 -24.60 2.31 18.33
CA GLY A 450 -24.93 1.02 18.97
C GLY A 450 -25.29 -0.10 17.98
N LYS A 451 -25.09 0.12 16.68
CA LYS A 451 -25.48 -0.81 15.62
C LYS A 451 -24.24 -1.38 14.92
N THR A 452 -24.20 -2.67 14.69
CA THR A 452 -23.15 -3.31 13.89
C THR A 452 -23.36 -2.99 12.42
N SER A 453 -22.31 -2.52 11.75
CA SER A 453 -22.34 -2.25 10.30
C SER A 453 -21.94 -3.48 9.49
N ALA A 454 -22.53 -3.58 8.30
CA ALA A 454 -22.15 -4.36 7.13
C ALA A 454 -22.19 -5.88 7.21
N THR A 455 -23.20 -6.44 6.52
CA THR A 455 -23.13 -7.83 6.03
C THR A 455 -22.51 -7.82 4.63
N VAL A 456 -21.27 -8.30 4.50
CA VAL A 456 -20.67 -8.57 3.18
C VAL A 456 -21.43 -9.76 2.58
N ARG A 457 -22.23 -9.53 1.55
CA ARG A 457 -22.85 -10.60 0.77
C ARG A 457 -21.97 -10.94 -0.41
N ARG A 458 -21.64 -12.22 -0.55
CA ARG A 458 -20.93 -12.78 -1.69
C ARG A 458 -21.90 -13.67 -2.45
N ARG A 459 -21.85 -13.64 -3.79
CA ARG A 459 -22.64 -14.55 -4.63
C ARG A 459 -21.81 -15.04 -5.79
N PHE A 460 -22.13 -16.23 -6.26
CA PHE A 460 -21.66 -16.73 -7.54
C PHE A 460 -22.61 -16.31 -8.65
N ARG A 461 -22.03 -15.85 -9.76
CA ARG A 461 -22.75 -15.58 -11.00
C ARG A 461 -22.20 -16.46 -12.11
N ILE A 462 -23.04 -17.29 -12.70
CA ILE A 462 -22.68 -18.14 -13.83
C ILE A 462 -22.26 -17.26 -15.01
N LEU A 463 -21.14 -17.62 -15.63
CA LEU A 463 -20.62 -17.02 -16.84
C LEU A 463 -20.79 -17.98 -18.01
N PRO A 464 -21.89 -17.89 -18.76
CA PRO A 464 -22.09 -18.75 -19.91
C PRO A 464 -21.03 -18.44 -20.99
N ASN A 465 -20.50 -19.49 -21.61
CA ASN A 465 -19.48 -19.38 -22.67
C ASN A 465 -18.21 -18.66 -22.26
N TRP A 466 -17.79 -18.78 -20.98
CA TRP A 466 -16.55 -18.19 -20.49
C TRP A 466 -15.35 -18.71 -21.27
N LYS A 467 -14.53 -17.78 -21.77
CA LYS A 467 -13.22 -18.06 -22.38
C LYS A 467 -12.19 -17.03 -21.93
N MET A 468 -10.98 -17.47 -21.72
CA MET A 468 -9.86 -16.56 -21.51
C MET A 468 -9.57 -15.79 -22.80
N PRO A 469 -9.10 -14.53 -22.70
CA PRO A 469 -8.70 -13.76 -23.85
C PRO A 469 -7.59 -14.47 -24.65
N GLU A 470 -7.60 -14.32 -25.98
CA GLU A 470 -6.55 -14.86 -26.82
C GLU A 470 -5.18 -14.23 -26.46
N GLY A 471 -4.13 -15.02 -26.46
CA GLY A 471 -2.77 -14.56 -26.14
C GLY A 471 -2.48 -14.33 -24.65
N PHE A 472 -3.41 -14.59 -23.73
CA PHE A 472 -3.24 -14.29 -22.31
C PHE A 472 -2.00 -14.95 -21.67
N LEU A 473 -1.56 -16.13 -22.16
CA LEU A 473 -0.35 -16.79 -21.68
C LEU A 473 0.94 -16.34 -22.35
N THR A 474 0.87 -15.77 -23.55
CA THR A 474 2.04 -15.42 -24.38
C THR A 474 2.39 -13.93 -24.35
N THR A 475 1.47 -13.08 -23.89
CA THR A 475 1.72 -11.64 -23.74
C THR A 475 2.71 -11.40 -22.60
N PRO A 476 3.87 -10.76 -22.83
CA PRO A 476 4.84 -10.46 -21.78
C PRO A 476 4.36 -9.35 -20.86
N ARG A 477 4.90 -9.33 -19.61
CA ARG A 477 4.64 -8.23 -18.67
C ARG A 477 5.05 -6.90 -19.28
N GLN A 478 4.18 -5.91 -19.17
CA GLN A 478 4.47 -4.55 -19.63
C GLN A 478 5.34 -3.83 -18.59
N LYS A 479 6.37 -3.14 -19.09
CA LYS A 479 7.26 -2.34 -18.25
C LYS A 479 6.73 -0.91 -18.14
N MET A 480 6.74 -0.36 -16.92
CA MET A 480 6.39 1.04 -16.68
C MET A 480 7.36 1.94 -17.45
N PRO A 481 6.87 2.85 -18.30
CA PRO A 481 7.71 3.87 -18.90
C PRO A 481 8.25 4.81 -17.81
N VAL A 482 9.56 5.06 -17.87
CA VAL A 482 10.23 5.97 -16.94
C VAL A 482 10.93 7.10 -17.68
N LEU A 483 11.04 8.24 -17.02
CA LEU A 483 11.78 9.38 -17.55
C LEU A 483 13.28 9.02 -17.67
N PRO A 484 13.93 9.29 -18.81
CA PRO A 484 15.38 9.07 -18.94
C PRO A 484 16.17 9.79 -17.83
N SER A 485 17.28 9.20 -17.38
CA SER A 485 18.06 9.71 -16.24
C SER A 485 18.49 11.17 -16.40
N ASN A 486 18.88 11.57 -17.60
CA ASN A 486 19.25 12.96 -17.94
C ASN A 486 18.06 13.95 -17.96
N ARG A 487 16.82 13.50 -17.75
CA ARG A 487 15.62 14.34 -17.62
C ARG A 487 14.97 14.26 -16.24
N ARG A 488 15.55 13.51 -15.32
CA ARG A 488 15.04 13.35 -13.94
C ARG A 488 15.48 14.51 -13.06
N ILE A 489 15.07 15.73 -13.41
CA ILE A 489 15.47 16.98 -12.79
C ILE A 489 14.33 17.50 -11.91
N GLY A 490 14.64 18.03 -10.75
CA GLY A 490 13.70 18.70 -9.87
C GLY A 490 12.47 17.87 -9.51
N ILE A 491 11.30 18.42 -9.78
CA ILE A 491 10.00 17.82 -9.44
C ILE A 491 9.42 16.92 -10.55
N ALA A 492 10.15 16.72 -11.65
CA ALA A 492 9.64 15.91 -12.77
C ALA A 492 9.29 14.49 -12.34
N GLU A 493 8.05 14.07 -12.58
CA GLU A 493 7.57 12.72 -12.25
C GLU A 493 8.37 11.68 -13.03
N VAL A 494 8.98 10.73 -12.32
CA VAL A 494 9.91 9.74 -12.91
C VAL A 494 9.16 8.63 -13.64
N GLU A 495 8.15 8.05 -13.02
CA GLU A 495 7.28 7.06 -13.65
C GLU A 495 6.20 7.77 -14.48
N LEU A 496 6.02 7.37 -15.75
CA LEU A 496 5.14 8.09 -16.68
C LEU A 496 3.73 7.46 -16.83
N GLY A 497 3.52 6.25 -16.27
CA GLY A 497 2.28 5.51 -16.44
C GLY A 497 2.22 4.73 -17.76
N PHE A 498 1.26 3.82 -17.88
CA PHE A 498 1.05 3.03 -19.09
C PHE A 498 0.32 3.84 -20.17
N HIS A 499 0.74 3.66 -21.42
CA HIS A 499 -0.06 4.02 -22.59
C HIS A 499 -1.21 3.03 -22.79
N GLU A 500 -2.16 3.36 -23.65
CA GLU A 500 -3.37 2.55 -23.85
C GLU A 500 -3.05 1.12 -24.25
N GLU A 501 -2.20 0.91 -25.23
CA GLU A 501 -1.81 -0.42 -25.71
C GLU A 501 -1.17 -1.26 -24.60
N GLN A 502 -0.29 -0.66 -23.79
CA GLN A 502 0.32 -1.32 -22.65
C GLN A 502 -0.71 -1.69 -21.59
N GLY A 503 -1.62 -0.77 -21.26
CA GLY A 503 -2.69 -1.02 -20.29
C GLY A 503 -3.61 -2.18 -20.72
N ARG A 504 -4.01 -2.21 -22.01
CA ARG A 504 -4.82 -3.30 -22.58
C ARG A 504 -4.05 -4.63 -22.56
N ALA A 505 -2.83 -4.65 -23.07
CA ALA A 505 -1.99 -5.84 -23.13
C ALA A 505 -1.75 -6.42 -21.72
N GLU A 506 -1.41 -5.58 -20.74
CA GLU A 506 -1.18 -6.02 -19.36
C GLU A 506 -2.48 -6.53 -18.70
N GLY A 507 -3.61 -5.86 -18.96
CA GLY A 507 -4.92 -6.27 -18.45
C GLY A 507 -5.35 -7.65 -18.94
N LEU A 508 -5.05 -7.99 -20.20
CA LEU A 508 -5.37 -9.29 -20.80
C LEU A 508 -4.56 -10.46 -20.23
N ARG A 509 -3.41 -10.20 -19.59
CA ARG A 509 -2.59 -11.25 -18.95
C ARG A 509 -3.23 -11.84 -17.70
N CYS A 510 -4.24 -11.19 -17.11
CA CYS A 510 -4.84 -11.58 -15.85
C CYS A 510 -5.47 -12.99 -15.93
N LEU A 511 -5.17 -13.86 -14.95
CA LEU A 511 -5.77 -15.20 -14.85
C LEU A 511 -7.21 -15.19 -14.34
N ASN A 512 -7.78 -14.02 -14.05
CA ASN A 512 -9.16 -13.86 -13.58
C ASN A 512 -9.51 -14.80 -12.41
N CYS A 513 -8.69 -14.77 -11.33
CA CYS A 513 -8.83 -15.67 -10.18
C CYS A 513 -10.21 -15.60 -9.48
N GLN A 514 -10.97 -14.53 -9.69
CA GLN A 514 -12.35 -14.38 -9.24
C GLN A 514 -13.34 -15.29 -10.02
N VAL A 515 -12.95 -15.82 -11.18
CA VAL A 515 -13.73 -16.79 -11.96
C VAL A 515 -13.30 -18.19 -11.54
N ASN A 516 -14.24 -18.98 -11.10
CA ASN A 516 -13.99 -20.31 -10.57
C ASN A 516 -14.69 -21.39 -11.39
N THR A 517 -14.06 -22.55 -11.43
CA THR A 517 -14.67 -23.77 -11.99
C THR A 517 -15.46 -24.42 -10.87
N ILE A 518 -16.78 -24.42 -10.97
CA ILE A 518 -17.69 -25.01 -9.99
C ILE A 518 -18.15 -26.38 -10.49
N PHE A 519 -18.14 -27.37 -9.61
CA PHE A 519 -18.49 -28.76 -9.91
C PHE A 519 -19.80 -29.14 -9.22
N ASP A 520 -20.79 -29.54 -10.01
CA ASP A 520 -22.01 -30.18 -9.52
C ASP A 520 -21.88 -31.71 -9.61
N GLY A 521 -21.48 -32.30 -8.49
CA GLY A 521 -21.28 -33.75 -8.43
C GLY A 521 -22.56 -34.57 -8.68
N SER A 522 -23.77 -33.99 -8.59
CA SER A 522 -25.02 -34.70 -8.89
C SER A 522 -25.21 -34.94 -10.38
N LYS A 523 -24.61 -34.12 -11.24
CA LYS A 523 -24.65 -34.22 -12.69
C LYS A 523 -23.42 -34.95 -13.28
N CYS A 524 -22.37 -35.16 -12.48
CA CYS A 524 -21.14 -35.76 -12.97
C CYS A 524 -21.30 -37.25 -13.23
N ILE A 525 -20.97 -37.68 -14.45
CA ILE A 525 -20.99 -39.10 -14.88
C ILE A 525 -19.58 -39.73 -14.90
N LEU A 526 -18.57 -39.05 -14.36
CA LEU A 526 -17.19 -39.54 -14.29
C LEU A 526 -16.55 -39.92 -15.64
N CYS A 527 -16.95 -39.28 -16.72
CA CYS A 527 -16.46 -39.56 -18.08
C CYS A 527 -15.01 -39.15 -18.34
N ALA A 528 -14.33 -38.49 -17.38
CA ALA A 528 -12.96 -37.98 -17.46
C ALA A 528 -12.69 -36.94 -18.58
N GLY A 529 -13.67 -36.55 -19.40
CA GLY A 529 -13.48 -35.58 -20.49
C GLY A 529 -12.90 -34.23 -20.05
N CYS A 530 -13.17 -33.80 -18.82
CA CYS A 530 -12.58 -32.59 -18.23
C CYS A 530 -11.08 -32.79 -17.84
N VAL A 531 -10.67 -34.02 -17.52
CA VAL A 531 -9.28 -34.37 -17.21
C VAL A 531 -8.45 -34.33 -18.49
N ASP A 532 -8.97 -34.92 -19.57
CA ASP A 532 -8.28 -35.05 -20.86
C ASP A 532 -7.99 -33.69 -21.52
N VAL A 533 -8.93 -32.71 -21.40
CA VAL A 533 -8.77 -31.39 -22.03
C VAL A 533 -7.98 -30.38 -21.20
N CYS A 534 -7.61 -30.73 -19.98
CA CYS A 534 -6.94 -29.79 -19.08
C CYS A 534 -5.46 -29.60 -19.45
N PRO A 535 -5.02 -28.44 -20.00
CA PRO A 535 -3.64 -28.23 -20.43
C PRO A 535 -2.66 -28.23 -19.26
N GLU A 536 -3.11 -27.87 -18.06
CA GLU A 536 -2.29 -27.81 -16.84
C GLU A 536 -2.33 -29.10 -16.02
N HIS A 537 -3.05 -30.13 -16.48
CA HIS A 537 -3.24 -31.38 -15.75
C HIS A 537 -3.65 -31.18 -14.28
N CYS A 538 -4.46 -30.12 -14.03
CA CYS A 538 -4.90 -29.77 -12.69
C CYS A 538 -6.09 -30.60 -12.20
N LEU A 539 -6.75 -31.36 -13.09
CA LEU A 539 -7.86 -32.26 -12.78
C LEU A 539 -7.41 -33.72 -12.81
N ARG A 540 -7.95 -34.53 -11.88
CA ARG A 540 -7.67 -35.95 -11.83
C ARG A 540 -8.94 -36.72 -11.48
N LEU A 541 -9.16 -37.83 -12.16
CA LEU A 541 -10.11 -38.85 -11.75
C LEU A 541 -9.41 -39.79 -10.77
N VAL A 542 -9.93 -39.94 -9.58
CA VAL A 542 -9.36 -40.74 -8.50
C VAL A 542 -10.40 -41.66 -7.89
N ASP A 543 -9.95 -42.77 -7.31
CA ASP A 543 -10.77 -43.65 -6.49
C ASP A 543 -11.07 -42.95 -5.15
N LEU A 544 -12.32 -42.95 -4.73
CA LEU A 544 -12.75 -42.29 -3.50
C LEU A 544 -12.11 -42.90 -2.24
N ALA A 545 -11.80 -44.19 -2.27
CA ALA A 545 -11.06 -44.87 -1.21
C ALA A 545 -9.63 -44.32 -0.99
N GLN A 546 -9.10 -43.54 -1.94
CA GLN A 546 -7.80 -42.85 -1.83
C GLN A 546 -7.92 -41.40 -1.36
N VAL A 547 -9.12 -40.90 -1.10
CA VAL A 547 -9.38 -39.50 -0.78
C VAL A 547 -9.75 -39.37 0.69
N SER A 548 -9.10 -38.45 1.39
CA SER A 548 -9.49 -37.99 2.73
C SER A 548 -9.80 -36.49 2.67
N GLY A 549 -10.61 -35.98 3.59
CA GLY A 549 -10.99 -34.57 3.56
C GLY A 549 -11.33 -33.97 4.92
N ASP A 550 -11.92 -32.80 4.89
CA ASP A 550 -12.47 -32.12 6.07
C ASP A 550 -13.83 -32.69 6.48
N GLU A 551 -14.38 -32.22 7.61
CA GLU A 551 -15.70 -32.64 8.13
C GLU A 551 -16.83 -32.50 7.08
N ARG A 552 -16.73 -31.52 6.18
CA ARG A 552 -17.72 -31.30 5.11
C ARG A 552 -17.60 -32.37 4.02
N TYR A 553 -16.37 -32.82 3.73
CA TYR A 553 -16.14 -33.94 2.84
C TYR A 553 -16.75 -35.21 3.43
N ASP A 554 -16.48 -35.52 4.70
CA ASP A 554 -17.00 -36.70 5.38
C ASP A 554 -18.53 -36.70 5.41
N ALA A 555 -19.14 -35.56 5.73
CA ALA A 555 -20.59 -35.40 5.71
C ALA A 555 -21.19 -35.60 4.30
N LEU A 556 -20.51 -35.11 3.24
CA LEU A 556 -20.90 -35.30 1.85
C LEU A 556 -20.89 -36.77 1.45
N ILE A 557 -19.80 -37.47 1.78
CA ILE A 557 -19.62 -38.89 1.46
C ILE A 557 -20.64 -39.75 2.22
N GLN A 558 -20.81 -39.51 3.51
CA GLN A 558 -21.81 -40.20 4.33
C GLN A 558 -23.24 -39.99 3.79
N LYS A 559 -23.57 -38.78 3.38
CA LYS A 559 -24.87 -38.47 2.79
C LYS A 559 -25.12 -39.21 1.45
N ARG A 560 -24.06 -39.36 0.63
CA ARG A 560 -24.16 -39.90 -0.73
C ARG A 560 -24.09 -41.41 -0.77
N TYR A 561 -23.27 -42.04 0.05
CA TYR A 561 -22.95 -43.47 0.00
C TYR A 561 -23.40 -44.23 1.25
N GLY A 562 -23.84 -43.56 2.31
CA GLY A 562 -24.29 -44.18 3.56
C GLY A 562 -23.14 -44.71 4.45
N SER A 563 -21.88 -44.53 4.03
CA SER A 563 -20.66 -44.98 4.73
C SER A 563 -19.56 -43.95 4.61
N PRO A 564 -18.63 -43.90 5.57
CA PRO A 564 -17.42 -43.08 5.45
C PRO A 564 -16.56 -43.49 4.25
N ALA A 565 -15.77 -42.55 3.70
CA ALA A 565 -14.90 -42.82 2.54
C ALA A 565 -13.90 -43.96 2.79
N ALA A 566 -13.39 -44.08 4.03
CA ALA A 566 -12.46 -45.14 4.43
C ALA A 566 -13.04 -46.57 4.40
N GLU A 567 -14.39 -46.70 4.42
CA GLU A 567 -15.10 -47.98 4.36
C GLU A 567 -15.50 -48.37 2.94
N LEU A 568 -15.30 -47.47 1.95
CA LEU A 568 -15.61 -47.78 0.55
C LEU A 568 -14.53 -48.70 -0.04
N ASN A 569 -14.97 -49.73 -0.75
CA ASN A 569 -14.03 -50.59 -1.45
C ASN A 569 -13.42 -49.90 -2.68
N ALA A 570 -12.19 -50.27 -3.02
CA ALA A 570 -11.52 -49.77 -4.22
C ALA A 570 -12.37 -50.07 -5.48
N GLY A 571 -12.55 -49.05 -6.33
CA GLY A 571 -13.36 -49.17 -7.55
C GLY A 571 -14.89 -48.99 -7.32
N GLN A 572 -15.35 -48.86 -6.09
CA GLN A 572 -16.79 -48.70 -5.78
C GLN A 572 -17.31 -47.27 -6.13
N ALA A 573 -16.45 -46.26 -5.95
CA ALA A 573 -16.76 -44.89 -6.22
C ALA A 573 -15.55 -44.09 -6.70
N GLY A 574 -15.80 -43.06 -7.53
CA GLY A 574 -14.77 -42.17 -8.04
C GLY A 574 -15.10 -40.70 -7.81
N ALA A 575 -14.08 -39.86 -7.86
CA ALA A 575 -14.20 -38.42 -7.79
C ALA A 575 -13.27 -37.70 -8.77
N ILE A 576 -13.69 -36.54 -9.25
CA ILE A 576 -12.81 -35.59 -9.92
C ILE A 576 -12.28 -34.63 -8.85
N ILE A 577 -10.96 -34.62 -8.63
CA ILE A 577 -10.30 -33.67 -7.76
C ILE A 577 -9.56 -32.62 -8.58
N LYS A 578 -9.43 -31.39 -8.02
CA LYS A 578 -8.81 -30.24 -8.69
C LYS A 578 -7.67 -29.68 -7.86
N ASN A 579 -6.52 -29.49 -8.51
CA ASN A 579 -5.46 -28.64 -7.96
C ASN A 579 -5.71 -27.18 -8.33
N GLU A 580 -6.15 -26.37 -7.35
CA GLU A 580 -6.54 -25.00 -7.57
C GLU A 580 -5.36 -24.10 -7.96
N GLU A 581 -4.16 -24.38 -7.48
CA GLU A 581 -2.96 -23.59 -7.78
C GLU A 581 -2.51 -23.66 -9.23
N LYS A 582 -2.74 -24.83 -9.88
CA LYS A 582 -2.39 -25.06 -11.28
C LYS A 582 -3.44 -24.57 -12.27
N CYS A 583 -4.66 -24.31 -11.81
CA CYS A 583 -5.77 -23.95 -12.69
C CYS A 583 -5.60 -22.55 -13.28
N ILE A 584 -5.51 -22.45 -14.61
CA ILE A 584 -5.42 -21.18 -15.37
C ILE A 584 -6.80 -20.63 -15.81
N ARG A 585 -7.87 -21.23 -15.37
CA ARG A 585 -9.30 -20.83 -15.60
C ARG A 585 -9.69 -20.71 -17.07
N CYS A 586 -9.07 -21.48 -17.95
CA CYS A 586 -9.32 -21.41 -19.41
C CYS A 586 -10.75 -21.78 -19.84
N GLY A 587 -11.53 -22.48 -19.00
CA GLY A 587 -12.91 -22.88 -19.30
C GLY A 587 -13.07 -24.17 -20.09
N LEU A 588 -12.00 -24.76 -20.64
CA LEU A 588 -12.08 -25.95 -21.51
C LEU A 588 -12.78 -27.15 -20.84
N CYS A 589 -12.63 -27.32 -19.53
CA CYS A 589 -13.29 -28.40 -18.79
C CYS A 589 -14.81 -28.19 -18.71
N ALA A 590 -15.28 -26.95 -18.63
CA ALA A 590 -16.72 -26.64 -18.68
C ALA A 590 -17.28 -26.86 -20.09
N ASP A 591 -16.60 -26.38 -21.13
CA ASP A 591 -16.98 -26.59 -22.53
C ASP A 591 -17.06 -28.09 -22.90
N ARG A 592 -16.15 -28.88 -22.35
CA ARG A 592 -16.07 -30.34 -22.63
C ARG A 592 -17.09 -31.17 -21.85
N CYS A 593 -17.68 -30.62 -20.78
CA CYS A 593 -18.56 -31.37 -19.91
C CYS A 593 -19.92 -31.67 -20.59
N PRO A 594 -20.25 -32.96 -20.92
CA PRO A 594 -21.47 -33.29 -21.68
C PRO A 594 -22.76 -33.11 -20.87
N THR A 595 -22.65 -33.09 -19.53
CA THR A 595 -23.83 -33.03 -18.64
C THR A 595 -24.01 -31.65 -18.00
N GLY A 596 -23.12 -30.68 -18.31
CA GLY A 596 -23.10 -29.37 -17.63
C GLY A 596 -22.82 -29.48 -16.13
N ALA A 597 -22.11 -30.54 -15.70
CA ALA A 597 -21.68 -30.68 -14.31
C ALA A 597 -20.58 -29.70 -13.91
N ILE A 598 -19.97 -29.01 -14.88
CA ILE A 598 -18.94 -28.00 -14.63
C ILE A 598 -19.42 -26.68 -15.21
N THR A 599 -19.43 -25.66 -14.37
CA THR A 599 -19.73 -24.27 -14.76
C THR A 599 -18.57 -23.35 -14.43
N MET A 600 -18.44 -22.25 -15.17
CA MET A 600 -17.54 -21.15 -14.85
C MET A 600 -18.35 -20.06 -14.15
N GLU A 601 -17.96 -19.70 -12.93
CA GLU A 601 -18.74 -18.77 -12.11
C GLU A 601 -17.86 -17.69 -11.51
N ALA A 602 -18.27 -16.42 -11.63
CA ALA A 602 -17.61 -15.30 -10.99
C ALA A 602 -18.09 -15.17 -9.54
N LEU A 603 -17.14 -15.08 -8.62
CA LEU A 603 -17.41 -14.66 -7.24
C LEU A 603 -17.50 -13.13 -7.20
N GLU A 604 -18.68 -12.62 -6.88
CA GLU A 604 -18.96 -11.19 -6.74
C GLU A 604 -19.16 -10.85 -5.28
N ARG A 605 -18.44 -9.81 -4.82
CA ARG A 605 -18.63 -9.22 -3.51
C ARG A 605 -19.68 -8.11 -3.64
N GLN A 606 -20.82 -8.26 -2.98
CA GLN A 606 -21.80 -7.19 -2.81
C GLN A 606 -21.64 -6.64 -1.39
N GLU A 607 -20.90 -5.56 -1.24
CA GLU A 607 -20.99 -4.74 -0.04
C GLU A 607 -22.25 -3.90 -0.17
N ARG A 608 -23.29 -4.28 0.54
CA ARG A 608 -24.29 -3.33 0.98
C ARG A 608 -24.02 -3.11 2.46
N GLU A 609 -23.47 -1.97 2.77
CA GLU A 609 -23.64 -1.42 4.10
C GLU A 609 -25.12 -1.14 4.27
N VAL A 610 -25.81 -2.06 4.91
CA VAL A 610 -27.18 -1.81 5.36
C VAL A 610 -27.05 -1.06 6.66
N PHE A 611 -27.13 0.25 6.56
CA PHE A 611 -27.35 1.12 7.72
C PHE A 611 -28.85 1.09 8.00
N ASP A 612 -29.27 0.23 8.95
CA ASP A 612 -30.63 0.26 9.50
C ASP A 612 -30.77 1.38 10.53
#